data_9b5b42ed905a677df8cecd62c06568ab
#
_entry.id   9b5b42ed905a677df8cecd62c06568ab
#
_cell.length_a   1.000
_cell.length_b   1.000
_cell.length_c   1.000
_cell.angle_alpha   90.00
_cell.angle_beta   90.00
_cell.angle_gamma   90.00
#
_symmetry.space_group_name_H-M   'P 1'
#
loop_
_entity.id
_entity.type
_entity.pdbx_description
1 polymer ?
#
loop_
_entity_poly.entity_id
_entity_poly.type
_entity_poly.pdbx_seq_one_letter_code
_entity_poly.pdbx_strand_id
1 'polypeptide(L)'
;QGLTTPYTVAVDINGNEQNGTGILALSTFGPITAGAGYFNNQNINTNITNANFNPGLLGSVVRYSAGSLGLTGGEDLYVATVQGDLDFVKLESWYLGMQDTFNSYTLAATGKIDIAENAKIGLEARYVNLKLDNELASDDDRKNSMFRLAVDGKVSIVNARLAYTQTGKHGGLTAVDQDAKNASLGWFLTSNGVPDAKYWQAALGADILDNLNFTLNYGNLKTDLNNSPVEFKNQEVYGQLTYKMSKNLTTYLRYGTYEQKVESSGVKQTDNTRGRIQVAYTF
;
A
#
# COMPACT_ATOMS: atom_id res chain seq x y z
N GLN A 1 9.55 -7.68 -17.98
CA GLN A 1 9.98 -6.44 -17.31
C GLN A 1 9.27 -6.26 -15.99
N GLY A 2 9.84 -5.43 -15.10
CA GLY A 2 9.24 -5.14 -13.80
C GLY A 2 7.85 -4.50 -13.92
N LEU A 3 6.91 -4.95 -13.11
CA LEU A 3 5.53 -4.48 -13.08
C LEU A 3 5.37 -3.35 -12.06
N THR A 4 5.63 -2.10 -12.47
CA THR A 4 5.44 -0.92 -11.62
C THR A 4 4.16 -0.18 -11.99
N THR A 5 3.12 -0.39 -11.21
CA THR A 5 1.82 0.28 -11.32
C THR A 5 1.33 0.67 -9.92
N PRO A 6 0.22 1.40 -9.75
CA PRO A 6 -0.35 1.60 -8.41
C PRO A 6 -0.83 0.31 -7.71
N TYR A 7 -0.94 -0.79 -8.43
CA TYR A 7 -1.42 -2.09 -7.96
C TYR A 7 -0.30 -3.08 -7.65
N THR A 8 0.88 -2.85 -8.23
CA THR A 8 2.05 -3.74 -8.20
C THR A 8 3.31 -2.95 -7.90
N VAL A 9 4.36 -3.64 -7.46
CA VAL A 9 5.74 -3.11 -7.36
C VAL A 9 6.68 -3.99 -8.18
N ALA A 10 7.72 -3.41 -8.78
CA ALA A 10 8.71 -4.19 -9.51
C ALA A 10 9.57 -5.05 -8.56
N VAL A 11 9.84 -4.53 -7.37
CA VAL A 11 10.58 -5.22 -6.32
C VAL A 11 9.89 -4.89 -4.99
N ASP A 12 9.51 -5.91 -4.23
CA ASP A 12 8.90 -5.73 -2.91
C ASP A 12 9.95 -5.39 -1.83
N ILE A 13 9.49 -5.07 -0.63
CA ILE A 13 10.36 -4.73 0.52
C ILE A 13 11.31 -5.86 0.93
N ASN A 14 11.08 -7.08 0.49
CA ASN A 14 11.91 -8.24 0.76
C ASN A 14 12.91 -8.55 -0.37
N GLY A 15 12.86 -7.79 -1.46
CA GLY A 15 13.69 -7.99 -2.63
C GLY A 15 13.12 -9.00 -3.63
N ASN A 16 11.85 -9.40 -3.50
CA ASN A 16 11.22 -10.26 -4.51
C ASN A 16 10.81 -9.42 -5.72
N GLU A 17 11.19 -9.88 -6.90
CA GLU A 17 10.88 -9.20 -8.16
C GLU A 17 9.48 -9.61 -8.66
N GLN A 18 8.71 -8.62 -9.10
CA GLN A 18 7.45 -8.81 -9.82
C GLN A 18 7.64 -8.43 -11.29
N ASN A 19 7.62 -9.43 -12.12
CA ASN A 19 7.89 -9.31 -13.55
C ASN A 19 6.70 -9.80 -14.38
N GLY A 20 6.56 -9.22 -15.56
CA GLY A 20 5.62 -9.67 -16.58
C GLY A 20 6.30 -9.76 -17.94
N THR A 21 5.83 -10.74 -18.74
CA THR A 21 6.20 -10.88 -20.14
C THR A 21 5.17 -10.15 -21.00
N GLY A 22 5.55 -9.05 -21.59
CA GLY A 22 4.64 -8.22 -22.37
C GLY A 22 5.25 -6.89 -22.74
N ILE A 23 4.39 -5.95 -23.08
CA ILE A 23 4.77 -4.59 -23.51
C ILE A 23 3.98 -3.55 -22.73
N LEU A 24 4.66 -2.47 -22.32
CA LEU A 24 4.06 -1.23 -21.81
C LEU A 24 4.64 -0.08 -22.59
N ALA A 25 3.76 0.67 -23.28
CA ALA A 25 4.13 1.87 -24.00
C ALA A 25 3.59 3.11 -23.25
N LEU A 26 4.45 4.08 -23.01
CA LEU A 26 4.11 5.38 -22.43
C LEU A 26 4.55 6.49 -23.40
N SER A 27 3.73 7.52 -23.55
CA SER A 27 4.05 8.70 -24.34
C SER A 27 3.67 9.96 -23.57
N THR A 28 4.57 10.94 -23.59
CA THR A 28 4.39 12.22 -22.89
C THR A 28 4.26 13.36 -23.90
N PHE A 29 3.21 14.17 -23.75
CA PHE A 29 2.90 15.34 -24.54
C PHE A 29 2.65 16.54 -23.62
N GLY A 30 3.63 17.42 -23.51
CA GLY A 30 3.57 18.51 -22.52
C GLY A 30 3.41 17.97 -21.10
N PRO A 31 2.39 18.41 -20.34
CA PRO A 31 2.17 17.93 -18.97
C PRO A 31 1.44 16.58 -18.91
N ILE A 32 1.02 16.01 -20.02
CA ILE A 32 0.21 14.80 -20.06
C ILE A 32 1.05 13.60 -20.48
N THR A 33 0.98 12.53 -19.70
CA THR A 33 1.50 11.21 -20.04
C THR A 33 0.34 10.23 -20.18
N ALA A 34 0.28 9.54 -21.30
CA ALA A 34 -0.68 8.46 -21.53
C ALA A 34 0.06 7.17 -21.87
N GLY A 35 -0.53 6.04 -21.52
CA GLY A 35 0.06 4.75 -21.84
C GLY A 35 -0.90 3.59 -21.74
N ALA A 36 -0.49 2.50 -22.39
CA ALA A 36 -1.19 1.23 -22.36
C ALA A 36 -0.19 0.06 -22.39
N GLY A 37 -0.56 -1.05 -21.79
CA GLY A 37 0.27 -2.24 -21.73
C GLY A 37 -0.56 -3.52 -21.72
N TYR A 38 0.09 -4.58 -22.20
CA TYR A 38 -0.43 -5.94 -22.19
C TYR A 38 0.68 -6.91 -21.78
N PHE A 39 0.38 -7.82 -20.87
CA PHE A 39 1.29 -8.84 -20.40
C PHE A 39 0.54 -10.18 -20.40
N ASN A 40 1.12 -11.19 -21.02
CA ASN A 40 0.52 -12.52 -21.14
C ASN A 40 1.11 -13.55 -20.16
N ASN A 41 1.98 -13.11 -19.29
CA ASN A 41 2.58 -13.93 -18.24
C ASN A 41 3.08 -13.02 -17.13
N GLN A 42 3.01 -13.50 -15.89
CA GLN A 42 3.45 -12.73 -14.71
C GLN A 42 3.78 -13.68 -13.56
N ASN A 43 4.58 -13.22 -12.61
CA ASN A 43 4.96 -13.98 -11.43
C ASN A 43 4.38 -13.41 -10.12
N ILE A 44 3.30 -12.64 -10.19
CA ILE A 44 2.64 -12.02 -9.01
C ILE A 44 2.22 -13.07 -7.98
N ASN A 45 1.75 -14.23 -8.45
CA ASN A 45 1.31 -15.32 -7.60
C ASN A 45 2.40 -15.93 -6.70
N THR A 46 3.67 -15.78 -7.06
CA THR A 46 4.80 -16.32 -6.29
C THR A 46 5.31 -15.38 -5.20
N ASN A 47 4.95 -14.09 -5.27
CA ASN A 47 5.49 -13.03 -4.44
C ASN A 47 4.48 -12.43 -3.45
N ILE A 48 3.38 -13.15 -3.20
CA ILE A 48 2.23 -12.68 -2.45
C ILE A 48 2.48 -12.62 -0.93
N THR A 49 3.44 -13.36 -0.44
CA THR A 49 3.79 -13.35 0.98
C THR A 49 4.77 -12.22 1.27
N ASN A 50 4.26 -11.04 1.45
CA ASN A 50 5.04 -9.97 2.03
C ASN A 50 5.53 -10.38 3.43
N ALA A 51 6.84 -10.41 3.68
CA ALA A 51 7.38 -10.82 4.98
C ALA A 51 6.99 -9.85 6.11
N ASN A 52 6.49 -8.67 5.78
CA ASN A 52 5.94 -7.75 6.76
C ASN A 52 4.47 -8.04 7.07
N PHE A 53 3.77 -8.67 6.15
CA PHE A 53 2.39 -9.05 6.35
C PHE A 53 2.33 -10.42 7.03
N ASN A 54 1.86 -10.45 8.26
CA ASN A 54 1.57 -11.69 8.95
C ASN A 54 0.06 -11.94 8.88
N PRO A 55 -0.43 -12.80 7.95
CA PRO A 55 -1.85 -13.09 7.83
C PRO A 55 -2.43 -13.68 9.11
N GLY A 56 -1.61 -14.28 9.98
CA GLY A 56 -2.03 -14.75 11.29
C GLY A 56 -2.45 -13.64 12.26
N LEU A 57 -1.93 -12.41 12.09
CA LEU A 57 -2.33 -11.26 12.91
C LEU A 57 -3.64 -10.62 12.46
N LEU A 58 -3.85 -10.55 11.13
CA LEU A 58 -5.07 -10.02 10.52
C LEU A 58 -5.90 -11.08 9.81
N GLY A 59 -5.51 -12.38 9.91
CA GLY A 59 -6.07 -13.47 9.11
C GLY A 59 -7.59 -13.62 9.22
N SER A 60 -8.17 -13.23 10.36
CA SER A 60 -9.61 -13.24 10.56
C SER A 60 -10.33 -12.04 9.91
N VAL A 61 -9.60 -10.98 9.55
CA VAL A 61 -10.18 -9.75 9.00
C VAL A 61 -9.81 -9.52 7.53
N VAL A 62 -8.76 -10.17 7.00
CA VAL A 62 -8.44 -10.14 5.57
C VAL A 62 -9.34 -11.12 4.84
N ARG A 63 -10.24 -10.60 4.01
CA ARG A 63 -11.20 -11.41 3.28
C ARG A 63 -10.63 -11.96 1.98
N TYR A 64 -9.99 -11.09 1.20
CA TYR A 64 -9.31 -11.46 -0.04
C TYR A 64 -7.88 -10.96 -0.03
N SER A 65 -6.96 -11.79 -0.44
CA SER A 65 -5.58 -11.42 -0.73
C SER A 65 -5.24 -11.91 -2.13
N ALA A 66 -4.19 -11.37 -2.72
CA ALA A 66 -3.73 -11.86 -4.02
C ALA A 66 -3.51 -13.40 -4.00
N GLY A 67 -3.02 -13.97 -2.87
CA GLY A 67 -2.86 -15.41 -2.71
C GLY A 67 -4.14 -16.24 -2.73
N SER A 68 -5.27 -15.62 -2.39
CA SER A 68 -6.58 -16.30 -2.43
C SER A 68 -7.25 -16.23 -3.80
N LEU A 69 -6.66 -15.52 -4.77
CA LEU A 69 -7.22 -15.38 -6.12
C LEU A 69 -6.92 -16.56 -7.04
N GLY A 70 -6.10 -17.52 -6.60
CA GLY A 70 -5.79 -18.72 -7.37
C GLY A 70 -4.97 -18.45 -8.63
N LEU A 71 -4.16 -17.38 -8.65
CA LEU A 71 -3.35 -16.99 -9.80
C LEU A 71 -2.36 -18.11 -10.19
N THR A 72 -2.25 -18.36 -11.47
CA THR A 72 -1.34 -19.35 -12.06
C THR A 72 -0.09 -18.73 -12.66
N GLY A 73 -0.13 -17.42 -12.92
CA GLY A 73 0.90 -16.66 -13.61
C GLY A 73 0.68 -16.55 -15.12
N GLY A 74 -0.34 -17.24 -15.65
CA GLY A 74 -0.73 -17.20 -17.05
C GLY A 74 -1.88 -16.24 -17.37
N GLU A 75 -2.42 -15.55 -16.37
CA GLU A 75 -3.52 -14.60 -16.55
C GLU A 75 -3.02 -13.37 -17.32
N ASP A 76 -3.76 -12.99 -18.35
CA ASP A 76 -3.49 -11.78 -19.13
C ASP A 76 -3.73 -10.53 -18.30
N LEU A 77 -2.78 -9.60 -18.36
CA LEU A 77 -2.85 -8.28 -17.71
C LEU A 77 -3.01 -7.18 -18.75
N TYR A 78 -3.98 -6.31 -18.52
CA TYR A 78 -4.25 -5.11 -19.34
C TYR A 78 -4.06 -3.88 -18.46
N VAL A 79 -3.20 -2.96 -18.89
CA VAL A 79 -2.89 -1.72 -18.16
C VAL A 79 -3.18 -0.53 -19.06
N ALA A 80 -3.80 0.50 -18.50
CA ALA A 80 -3.92 1.80 -19.16
C ALA A 80 -3.75 2.91 -18.13
N THR A 81 -3.17 4.05 -18.56
CA THR A 81 -2.99 5.22 -17.70
C THR A 81 -3.06 6.50 -18.48
N VAL A 82 -3.61 7.54 -17.83
CA VAL A 82 -3.47 8.93 -18.19
C VAL A 82 -3.06 9.70 -16.95
N GLN A 83 -1.98 10.47 -17.05
CA GLN A 83 -1.43 11.24 -15.95
C GLN A 83 -1.21 12.67 -16.39
N GLY A 84 -1.46 13.64 -15.52
CA GLY A 84 -1.19 15.05 -15.73
C GLY A 84 -0.24 15.58 -14.67
N ASP A 85 0.86 16.21 -15.06
CA ASP A 85 1.76 16.94 -14.18
C ASP A 85 1.56 18.43 -14.40
N LEU A 86 0.86 19.08 -13.45
CA LEU A 86 0.41 20.47 -13.55
C LEU A 86 1.15 21.33 -12.51
N ASP A 87 2.47 21.29 -12.51
CA ASP A 87 3.38 21.98 -11.59
C ASP A 87 3.16 21.62 -10.11
N PHE A 88 2.14 22.21 -9.47
CA PHE A 88 1.85 21.99 -8.04
C PHE A 88 0.95 20.77 -7.78
N VAL A 89 0.30 20.20 -8.80
CA VAL A 89 -0.57 19.01 -8.66
C VAL A 89 -0.29 18.01 -9.76
N LYS A 90 -0.14 16.74 -9.37
CA LYS A 90 -0.09 15.60 -10.26
C LYS A 90 -1.41 14.83 -10.14
N LEU A 91 -2.05 14.58 -11.29
CA LEU A 91 -3.25 13.77 -11.41
C LEU A 91 -2.89 12.43 -12.06
N GLU A 92 -3.45 11.34 -11.54
CA GLU A 92 -3.23 10.00 -12.09
C GLU A 92 -4.58 9.30 -12.25
N SER A 93 -4.79 8.72 -13.42
CA SER A 93 -5.88 7.77 -13.70
C SER A 93 -5.27 6.48 -14.23
N TRP A 94 -5.61 5.36 -13.60
CA TRP A 94 -5.11 4.04 -13.96
C TRP A 94 -6.24 3.04 -14.09
N TYR A 95 -6.08 2.13 -15.03
CA TYR A 95 -6.85 0.91 -15.18
C TYR A 95 -5.91 -0.28 -15.12
N LEU A 96 -6.29 -1.32 -14.40
CA LEU A 96 -5.68 -2.64 -14.43
C LEU A 96 -6.79 -3.68 -14.54
N GLY A 97 -6.76 -4.48 -15.61
CA GLY A 97 -7.57 -5.68 -15.78
C GLY A 97 -6.68 -6.91 -15.71
N MET A 98 -7.12 -7.94 -14.99
CA MET A 98 -6.52 -9.26 -14.98
C MET A 98 -7.59 -10.26 -15.42
N GLN A 99 -7.28 -11.04 -16.47
CA GLN A 99 -8.20 -11.96 -17.09
C GLN A 99 -8.82 -12.90 -16.03
N ASP A 100 -10.14 -13.13 -16.12
CA ASP A 100 -10.92 -14.01 -15.26
C ASP A 100 -10.68 -13.80 -13.74
N THR A 101 -10.18 -12.62 -13.37
CA THR A 101 -9.79 -12.33 -11.99
C THR A 101 -10.42 -11.02 -11.49
N PHE A 102 -10.08 -9.87 -12.08
CA PHE A 102 -10.65 -8.58 -11.68
C PHE A 102 -10.46 -7.48 -12.72
N ASN A 103 -11.25 -6.40 -12.54
CA ASN A 103 -11.04 -5.11 -13.16
C ASN A 103 -10.91 -4.04 -12.09
N SER A 104 -9.98 -3.11 -12.25
CA SER A 104 -9.75 -2.06 -11.27
C SER A 104 -9.47 -0.70 -11.89
N TYR A 105 -9.92 0.35 -11.21
CA TYR A 105 -9.67 1.75 -11.55
C TYR A 105 -9.07 2.48 -10.36
N THR A 106 -8.08 3.32 -10.62
CA THR A 106 -7.47 4.22 -9.63
C THR A 106 -7.53 5.64 -10.12
N LEU A 107 -7.97 6.55 -9.26
CA LEU A 107 -7.84 7.99 -9.43
C LEU A 107 -7.00 8.52 -8.28
N ALA A 108 -5.99 9.32 -8.57
CA ALA A 108 -5.17 9.94 -7.53
C ALA A 108 -4.80 11.38 -7.90
N ALA A 109 -4.73 12.22 -6.88
CA ALA A 109 -4.20 13.56 -6.94
C ALA A 109 -3.14 13.72 -5.85
N THR A 110 -1.97 14.20 -6.23
CA THR A 110 -0.89 14.54 -5.28
C THR A 110 -0.46 15.99 -5.52
N GLY A 111 -0.42 16.77 -4.46
CA GLY A 111 0.02 18.16 -4.50
C GLY A 111 1.27 18.36 -3.65
N LYS A 112 2.12 19.31 -4.04
CA LYS A 112 3.27 19.77 -3.24
C LYS A 112 3.28 21.29 -3.21
N ILE A 113 3.42 21.84 -2.03
CA ILE A 113 3.43 23.28 -1.81
C ILE A 113 4.67 23.61 -0.99
N ASP A 114 5.54 24.44 -1.53
CA ASP A 114 6.67 25.02 -0.81
C ASP A 114 6.14 26.26 -0.05
N ILE A 115 6.09 26.17 1.28
CA ILE A 115 5.61 27.25 2.16
C ILE A 115 6.73 28.24 2.44
N ALA A 116 7.94 27.74 2.61
CA ALA A 116 9.15 28.49 2.84
C ALA A 116 10.35 27.70 2.28
N GLU A 117 11.53 28.32 2.27
CA GLU A 117 12.77 27.70 1.78
C GLU A 117 13.05 26.33 2.42
N ASN A 118 12.69 26.17 3.69
CA ASN A 118 12.91 24.93 4.45
C ASN A 118 11.62 24.25 4.91
N ALA A 119 10.45 24.63 4.36
CA ALA A 119 9.14 24.10 4.74
C ALA A 119 8.30 23.71 3.51
N LYS A 120 7.88 22.43 3.48
CA LYS A 120 7.09 21.86 2.38
C LYS A 120 5.91 21.10 2.95
N ILE A 121 4.78 21.19 2.24
CA ILE A 121 3.59 20.35 2.49
C ILE A 121 3.28 19.52 1.25
N GLY A 122 3.02 18.23 1.45
CA GLY A 122 2.47 17.32 0.47
C GLY A 122 1.03 16.95 0.82
N LEU A 123 0.19 16.80 -0.18
CA LEU A 123 -1.19 16.35 -0.06
C LEU A 123 -1.41 15.17 -1.01
N GLU A 124 -2.14 14.17 -0.57
CA GLU A 124 -2.58 13.06 -1.42
C GLU A 124 -4.07 12.78 -1.19
N ALA A 125 -4.80 12.61 -2.30
CA ALA A 125 -6.12 12.00 -2.33
C ALA A 125 -6.09 10.85 -3.34
N ARG A 126 -6.58 9.66 -2.94
CA ARG A 126 -6.60 8.47 -3.78
C ARG A 126 -7.91 7.72 -3.61
N TYR A 127 -8.46 7.30 -4.73
CA TYR A 127 -9.64 6.43 -4.79
C TYR A 127 -9.33 5.22 -5.67
N VAL A 128 -9.68 4.05 -5.19
CA VAL A 128 -9.54 2.78 -5.91
C VAL A 128 -10.87 2.04 -5.89
N ASN A 129 -11.25 1.50 -7.02
CA ASN A 129 -12.36 0.55 -7.15
C ASN A 129 -11.85 -0.70 -7.86
N LEU A 130 -12.03 -1.86 -7.26
CA LEU A 130 -11.67 -3.16 -7.81
C LEU A 130 -12.88 -4.07 -7.75
N LYS A 131 -13.25 -4.65 -8.88
CA LYS A 131 -14.34 -5.61 -8.99
C LYS A 131 -13.78 -6.98 -9.39
N LEU A 132 -13.92 -7.95 -8.49
CA LEU A 132 -13.55 -9.34 -8.75
C LEU A 132 -14.47 -9.97 -9.83
N ASP A 133 -13.98 -10.99 -10.49
CA ASP A 133 -14.81 -11.79 -11.39
C ASP A 133 -15.93 -12.52 -10.62
N ASN A 134 -17.02 -12.83 -11.31
CA ASN A 134 -18.20 -13.46 -10.73
C ASN A 134 -17.98 -14.90 -10.30
N GLU A 135 -16.96 -15.56 -10.83
CA GLU A 135 -16.59 -16.92 -10.43
C GLU A 135 -15.82 -16.94 -9.09
N LEU A 136 -15.20 -15.82 -8.71
CA LEU A 136 -14.38 -15.71 -7.50
C LEU A 136 -15.15 -15.29 -6.25
N ALA A 137 -16.26 -14.56 -6.41
CA ALA A 137 -17.00 -14.01 -5.28
C ALA A 137 -18.47 -13.72 -5.62
N SER A 138 -19.32 -13.64 -4.57
CA SER A 138 -20.72 -13.24 -4.69
C SER A 138 -20.85 -11.77 -5.07
N ASP A 139 -22.03 -11.35 -5.58
CA ASP A 139 -22.23 -10.01 -6.15
C ASP A 139 -21.82 -8.84 -5.24
N ASP A 140 -22.05 -8.94 -3.93
CA ASP A 140 -21.62 -7.91 -3.00
C ASP A 140 -20.14 -7.99 -2.67
N ASP A 141 -19.62 -9.19 -2.49
CA ASP A 141 -18.24 -9.47 -2.11
C ASP A 141 -17.23 -9.18 -3.22
N ARG A 142 -17.70 -9.07 -4.47
CA ARG A 142 -16.89 -8.67 -5.63
C ARG A 142 -16.47 -7.21 -5.58
N LYS A 143 -17.21 -6.36 -4.84
CA LYS A 143 -17.03 -4.89 -4.82
C LYS A 143 -16.00 -4.52 -3.77
N ASN A 144 -14.80 -4.23 -4.20
CA ASN A 144 -13.72 -3.74 -3.35
C ASN A 144 -13.43 -2.29 -3.65
N SER A 145 -13.20 -1.49 -2.63
CA SER A 145 -12.84 -0.08 -2.81
C SER A 145 -11.97 0.45 -1.67
N MET A 146 -11.28 1.54 -1.95
CA MET A 146 -10.50 2.28 -0.97
C MET A 146 -10.54 3.76 -1.30
N PHE A 147 -10.63 4.56 -0.25
CA PHE A 147 -10.36 5.99 -0.29
C PHE A 147 -9.25 6.32 0.72
N ARG A 148 -8.27 7.13 0.30
CA ARG A 148 -7.18 7.61 1.17
C ARG A 148 -6.98 9.09 1.01
N LEU A 149 -6.80 9.77 2.15
CA LEU A 149 -6.26 11.12 2.25
C LEU A 149 -4.98 11.09 3.06
N ALA A 150 -3.97 11.83 2.64
CA ALA A 150 -2.74 11.97 3.39
C ALA A 150 -2.20 13.41 3.30
N VAL A 151 -1.56 13.83 4.38
CA VAL A 151 -0.81 15.08 4.49
C VAL A 151 0.60 14.74 4.94
N ASP A 152 1.58 15.23 4.22
CA ASP A 152 3.00 15.15 4.55
C ASP A 152 3.52 16.54 4.83
N GLY A 153 4.33 16.71 5.86
CA GLY A 153 5.00 17.97 6.18
C GLY A 153 6.48 17.75 6.39
N LYS A 154 7.30 18.67 5.90
CA LYS A 154 8.72 18.75 6.23
C LYS A 154 9.08 20.17 6.59
N VAL A 155 9.69 20.34 7.77
CA VAL A 155 10.24 21.64 8.23
C VAL A 155 11.64 21.38 8.76
N SER A 156 12.65 21.93 8.09
CA SER A 156 14.06 21.69 8.40
C SER A 156 14.37 20.20 8.45
N ILE A 157 14.82 19.69 9.58
CA ILE A 157 15.15 18.27 9.78
C ILE A 157 13.93 17.41 10.15
N VAL A 158 12.81 18.02 10.52
CA VAL A 158 11.61 17.30 10.99
C VAL A 158 10.68 17.00 9.82
N ASN A 159 10.19 15.77 9.74
CA ASN A 159 9.15 15.34 8.80
C ASN A 159 8.00 14.67 9.57
N ALA A 160 6.79 14.87 9.07
CA ALA A 160 5.59 14.28 9.65
C ALA A 160 4.64 13.82 8.53
N ARG A 161 3.88 12.77 8.79
CA ARG A 161 2.80 12.28 7.92
C ARG A 161 1.58 11.95 8.76
N LEU A 162 0.42 12.30 8.24
CA LEU A 162 -0.87 11.84 8.73
C LEU A 162 -1.68 11.32 7.53
N ALA A 163 -2.21 10.11 7.64
CA ALA A 163 -3.05 9.52 6.61
C ALA A 163 -4.28 8.85 7.21
N TYR A 164 -5.38 8.94 6.48
CA TYR A 164 -6.62 8.22 6.75
C TYR A 164 -7.01 7.42 5.52
N THR A 165 -7.27 6.14 5.73
CA THR A 165 -7.73 5.21 4.70
C THR A 165 -9.04 4.55 5.14
N GLN A 166 -10.00 4.49 4.23
CA GLN A 166 -11.23 3.74 4.42
C GLN A 166 -11.44 2.79 3.25
N THR A 167 -11.76 1.53 3.56
CA THR A 167 -12.11 0.52 2.55
C THR A 167 -13.61 0.31 2.47
N GLY A 168 -14.07 -0.32 1.40
CA GLY A 168 -15.48 -0.65 1.19
C GLY A 168 -16.00 -1.68 2.19
N LYS A 169 -17.30 -1.62 2.50
CA LYS A 169 -17.95 -2.55 3.44
C LYS A 169 -17.83 -4.02 3.03
N HIS A 170 -17.88 -4.29 1.73
CA HIS A 170 -17.88 -5.66 1.19
C HIS A 170 -16.47 -6.18 0.94
N GLY A 171 -15.50 -5.31 0.69
CA GLY A 171 -14.12 -5.70 0.44
C GLY A 171 -13.16 -4.54 0.34
N GLY A 172 -11.91 -4.81 0.67
CA GLY A 172 -10.79 -3.87 0.68
C GLY A 172 -9.61 -4.31 -0.16
N LEU A 173 -9.76 -5.31 -1.04
CA LEU A 173 -8.71 -5.69 -1.98
C LEU A 173 -8.56 -4.58 -3.03
N THR A 174 -7.44 -3.90 -3.05
CA THR A 174 -7.19 -2.73 -3.91
C THR A 174 -5.84 -2.78 -4.62
N ALA A 175 -5.02 -3.76 -4.26
CA ALA A 175 -3.72 -4.02 -4.86
C ALA A 175 -3.41 -5.52 -4.84
N VAL A 176 -2.60 -5.97 -5.76
CA VAL A 176 -2.10 -7.35 -5.79
C VAL A 176 -0.82 -7.52 -4.96
N ASP A 177 -0.20 -6.40 -4.57
CA ASP A 177 0.92 -6.37 -3.64
C ASP A 177 0.65 -5.44 -2.46
N GLN A 178 1.13 -5.81 -1.28
CA GLN A 178 0.93 -5.02 -0.05
C GLN A 178 1.76 -3.72 -0.05
N ASP A 179 2.91 -3.70 -0.75
CA ASP A 179 3.78 -2.54 -0.89
C ASP A 179 3.32 -1.57 -2.00
N ALA A 180 2.28 -1.94 -2.77
CA ALA A 180 1.76 -1.13 -3.86
C ALA A 180 1.08 0.15 -3.35
N LYS A 181 1.09 1.20 -4.17
CA LYS A 181 0.50 2.52 -3.82
C LYS A 181 -0.99 2.45 -3.46
N ASN A 182 -1.72 1.47 -3.97
CA ASN A 182 -3.13 1.24 -3.69
C ASN A 182 -3.40 0.46 -2.40
N ALA A 183 -2.39 0.19 -1.61
CA ALA A 183 -2.50 -0.34 -0.25
C ALA A 183 -2.00 0.72 0.75
N SER A 184 -2.61 0.78 1.93
CA SER A 184 -2.05 1.51 3.07
C SER A 184 -1.39 0.49 3.98
N LEU A 185 -0.07 0.56 4.06
CA LEU A 185 0.77 -0.42 4.75
C LEU A 185 1.50 0.24 5.91
N GLY A 186 1.42 -0.37 7.08
CA GLY A 186 2.29 -0.14 8.22
C GLY A 186 3.39 -1.21 8.29
N TRP A 187 3.77 -1.58 9.49
CA TRP A 187 4.67 -2.73 9.68
C TRP A 187 3.91 -4.04 9.90
N PHE A 188 2.81 -3.98 10.64
CA PHE A 188 1.94 -5.12 10.95
C PHE A 188 0.58 -5.00 10.27
N LEU A 189 0.14 -3.78 10.01
CA LEU A 189 -1.20 -3.47 9.51
C LEU A 189 -1.21 -3.18 8.03
N THR A 190 -2.28 -3.59 7.37
CA THR A 190 -2.58 -3.22 5.98
C THR A 190 -4.06 -2.96 5.81
N SER A 191 -4.42 -2.03 4.92
CA SER A 191 -5.80 -1.86 4.47
C SER A 191 -6.20 -2.84 3.37
N ASN A 192 -5.20 -3.40 2.66
CA ASN A 192 -5.45 -4.23 1.49
C ASN A 192 -6.03 -5.60 1.87
N GLY A 193 -7.19 -5.92 1.35
CA GLY A 193 -7.95 -7.12 1.65
C GLY A 193 -8.82 -7.03 2.92
N VAL A 194 -8.81 -5.91 3.65
CA VAL A 194 -9.59 -5.73 4.88
C VAL A 194 -10.88 -4.98 4.56
N PRO A 195 -12.06 -5.59 4.73
CA PRO A 195 -13.35 -4.92 4.51
C PRO A 195 -13.66 -3.93 5.63
N ASP A 196 -14.38 -2.86 5.30
CA ASP A 196 -14.80 -1.76 6.21
C ASP A 196 -13.68 -1.24 7.14
N ALA A 197 -12.44 -1.25 6.65
CA ALA A 197 -11.32 -0.74 7.42
C ALA A 197 -11.39 0.78 7.54
N LYS A 198 -11.21 1.27 8.77
CA LYS A 198 -10.97 2.68 9.09
C LYS A 198 -9.56 2.76 9.67
N TYR A 199 -8.60 3.16 8.85
CA TYR A 199 -7.17 3.07 9.17
C TYR A 199 -6.52 4.45 9.24
N TRP A 200 -6.09 4.82 10.44
CA TRP A 200 -5.29 5.99 10.71
C TRP A 200 -3.81 5.63 10.79
N GLN A 201 -2.98 6.38 10.11
CA GLN A 201 -1.53 6.26 10.16
C GLN A 201 -0.92 7.62 10.49
N ALA A 202 0.03 7.65 11.42
CA ALA A 202 0.82 8.82 11.74
C ALA A 202 2.30 8.46 11.79
N ALA A 203 3.15 9.35 11.30
CA ALA A 203 4.59 9.22 11.41
C ALA A 203 5.21 10.58 11.77
N LEU A 204 6.23 10.55 12.63
CA LEU A 204 7.03 11.72 12.99
C LEU A 204 8.50 11.31 12.92
N GLY A 205 9.27 11.98 12.09
CA GLY A 205 10.67 11.68 11.88
C GLY A 205 11.57 12.89 11.95
N ALA A 206 12.86 12.64 12.11
CA ALA A 206 13.90 13.66 12.05
C ALA A 206 15.16 13.13 11.35
N ASP A 207 15.71 13.96 10.47
CA ASP A 207 17.03 13.75 9.87
C ASP A 207 18.08 14.20 10.89
N ILE A 208 18.54 13.27 11.76
CA ILE A 208 19.50 13.54 12.85
C ILE A 208 20.86 13.94 12.28
N LEU A 209 21.24 13.27 11.18
CA LEU A 209 22.41 13.58 10.35
C LEU A 209 21.97 13.46 8.88
N ASP A 210 22.80 13.93 7.95
CA ASP A 210 22.53 13.87 6.50
C ASP A 210 22.25 12.44 6.01
N ASN A 211 22.78 11.46 6.72
CA ASN A 211 22.66 10.03 6.39
C ASN A 211 21.96 9.20 7.48
N LEU A 212 21.45 9.81 8.54
CA LEU A 212 20.79 9.14 9.66
C LEU A 212 19.42 9.76 9.94
N ASN A 213 18.37 8.98 9.75
CA ASN A 213 16.99 9.37 10.05
C ASN A 213 16.41 8.46 11.14
N PHE A 214 15.66 9.05 12.08
CA PHE A 214 14.80 8.32 12.99
C PHE A 214 13.34 8.68 12.73
N THR A 215 12.46 7.67 12.68
CA THR A 215 11.01 7.86 12.51
C THR A 215 10.25 7.01 13.51
N LEU A 216 9.31 7.65 14.23
CA LEU A 216 8.30 6.96 15.04
C LEU A 216 7.01 6.87 14.23
N ASN A 217 6.41 5.66 14.19
CA ASN A 217 5.21 5.38 13.43
C ASN A 217 4.10 4.85 14.35
N TYR A 218 2.87 5.23 14.05
CA TYR A 218 1.66 4.78 14.69
C TYR A 218 0.62 4.38 13.65
N GLY A 219 -0.05 3.26 13.87
CA GLY A 219 -1.17 2.79 13.07
C GLY A 219 -2.35 2.37 13.95
N ASN A 220 -3.55 2.72 13.54
CA ASN A 220 -4.80 2.29 14.17
C ASN A 220 -5.81 1.90 13.10
N LEU A 221 -6.14 0.61 13.02
CA LEU A 221 -7.06 0.05 12.07
C LEU A 221 -8.25 -0.58 12.81
N LYS A 222 -9.44 -0.05 12.57
CA LYS A 222 -10.71 -0.64 12.99
C LYS A 222 -11.38 -1.29 11.79
N THR A 223 -12.03 -2.41 12.00
CA THR A 223 -12.81 -3.11 10.97
C THR A 223 -13.99 -3.83 11.60
N ASP A 224 -15.13 -3.73 10.91
CA ASP A 224 -16.32 -4.52 11.19
C ASP A 224 -16.31 -5.72 10.23
N LEU A 225 -16.33 -6.92 10.78
CA LEU A 225 -16.55 -8.09 9.95
C LEU A 225 -18.02 -8.15 9.56
N ASN A 226 -18.30 -8.11 8.25
CA ASN A 226 -19.65 -8.23 7.72
C ASN A 226 -20.39 -9.41 8.37
N ASN A 227 -21.55 -9.12 8.95
CA ASN A 227 -22.40 -10.06 9.68
C ASN A 227 -21.84 -10.61 11.00
N SER A 228 -20.77 -10.04 11.53
CA SER A 228 -20.29 -10.34 12.88
C SER A 228 -20.57 -9.14 13.80
N PRO A 229 -21.10 -9.34 15.00
CA PRO A 229 -21.22 -8.27 16.00
C PRO A 229 -19.86 -7.90 16.63
N VAL A 230 -18.76 -8.42 16.09
CA VAL A 230 -17.42 -8.27 16.65
C VAL A 230 -16.62 -7.26 15.83
N GLU A 231 -16.41 -6.10 16.41
CA GLU A 231 -15.49 -5.07 15.89
C GLU A 231 -14.08 -5.30 16.44
N PHE A 232 -13.08 -5.31 15.57
CA PHE A 232 -11.67 -5.43 15.95
C PHE A 232 -10.96 -4.09 15.85
N LYS A 233 -10.21 -3.78 16.88
CA LYS A 233 -9.27 -2.66 16.94
C LYS A 233 -7.86 -3.19 16.91
N ASN A 234 -7.11 -2.78 15.90
CA ASN A 234 -5.72 -3.15 15.68
C ASN A 234 -4.84 -1.91 15.82
N GLN A 235 -3.80 -1.98 16.61
CA GLN A 235 -2.86 -0.89 16.83
C GLN A 235 -1.43 -1.35 16.64
N GLU A 236 -0.61 -0.49 16.04
CA GLU A 236 0.84 -0.68 15.96
C GLU A 236 1.57 0.59 16.35
N VAL A 237 2.70 0.44 17.01
CA VAL A 237 3.67 1.51 17.28
C VAL A 237 5.05 0.94 17.00
N TYR A 238 5.83 1.62 16.16
CA TYR A 238 7.21 1.20 15.91
C TYR A 238 8.12 2.39 15.61
N GLY A 239 9.37 2.26 16.08
CA GLY A 239 10.45 3.16 15.73
C GLY A 239 11.33 2.55 14.66
N GLN A 240 11.83 3.37 13.75
CA GLN A 240 12.81 2.97 12.74
C GLN A 240 13.97 3.95 12.71
N LEU A 241 15.19 3.42 12.85
CA LEU A 241 16.42 4.14 12.62
C LEU A 241 17.00 3.69 11.28
N THR A 242 17.11 4.62 10.33
CA THR A 242 17.63 4.34 8.98
C THR A 242 18.98 5.02 8.80
N TYR A 243 19.99 4.26 8.41
CA TYR A 243 21.34 4.73 8.14
C TYR A 243 21.74 4.46 6.69
N LYS A 244 21.98 5.50 5.91
CA LYS A 244 22.50 5.44 4.55
C LYS A 244 24.03 5.44 4.60
N MET A 245 24.63 4.25 4.55
CA MET A 245 26.08 4.08 4.66
C MET A 245 26.81 4.57 3.40
N SER A 246 26.17 4.42 2.23
CA SER A 246 26.66 4.90 0.94
C SER A 246 25.50 5.13 -0.03
N LYS A 247 25.81 5.52 -1.28
CA LYS A 247 24.78 5.65 -2.34
C LYS A 247 24.03 4.34 -2.60
N ASN A 248 24.70 3.21 -2.38
CA ASN A 248 24.22 1.87 -2.71
C ASN A 248 23.88 1.01 -1.49
N LEU A 249 24.25 1.44 -0.27
CA LEU A 249 24.11 0.64 0.94
C LEU A 249 23.29 1.38 1.98
N THR A 250 22.13 0.83 2.32
CA THR A 250 21.23 1.34 3.36
C THR A 250 20.96 0.25 4.39
N THR A 251 20.98 0.62 5.65
CA THR A 251 20.62 -0.26 6.78
C THR A 251 19.51 0.39 7.58
N TYR A 252 18.55 -0.39 8.07
CA TYR A 252 17.65 0.08 9.11
C TYR A 252 17.50 -0.92 10.25
N LEU A 253 17.28 -0.36 11.44
CA LEU A 253 16.80 -1.04 12.62
C LEU A 253 15.36 -0.62 12.88
N ARG A 254 14.44 -1.57 13.00
CA ARG A 254 13.04 -1.34 13.35
C ARG A 254 12.67 -2.15 14.58
N TYR A 255 11.93 -1.52 15.50
CA TYR A 255 11.43 -2.18 16.71
C TYR A 255 10.06 -1.63 17.07
N GLY A 256 9.12 -2.51 17.42
CA GLY A 256 7.78 -2.07 17.75
C GLY A 256 6.85 -3.17 18.22
N THR A 257 5.62 -2.75 18.51
CA THR A 257 4.56 -3.59 19.07
C THR A 257 3.31 -3.54 18.22
N TYR A 258 2.56 -4.61 18.25
CA TYR A 258 1.24 -4.77 17.65
C TYR A 258 0.27 -5.36 18.67
N GLU A 259 -0.93 -4.78 18.73
CA GLU A 259 -2.02 -5.25 19.57
C GLU A 259 -3.32 -5.35 18.77
N GLN A 260 -4.05 -6.46 18.94
CA GLN A 260 -5.42 -6.63 18.47
C GLN A 260 -6.36 -6.85 19.66
N LYS A 261 -7.45 -6.09 19.68
CA LYS A 261 -8.52 -6.19 20.67
C LYS A 261 -9.89 -6.35 20.01
N VAL A 262 -10.78 -7.06 20.71
CA VAL A 262 -12.23 -6.97 20.48
C VAL A 262 -12.71 -5.67 21.12
N GLU A 263 -13.28 -4.75 20.32
CA GLU A 263 -13.60 -3.39 20.81
C GLU A 263 -14.67 -3.41 21.91
N SER A 264 -15.71 -4.23 21.75
CA SER A 264 -16.83 -4.30 22.70
C SER A 264 -16.46 -4.83 24.11
N SER A 265 -15.50 -5.75 24.20
CA SER A 265 -15.08 -6.38 25.45
C SER A 265 -13.73 -5.89 25.95
N GLY A 266 -12.93 -5.23 25.12
CA GLY A 266 -11.54 -4.88 25.41
C GLY A 266 -10.59 -6.07 25.52
N VAL A 267 -11.06 -7.29 25.21
CA VAL A 267 -10.25 -8.50 25.30
C VAL A 267 -9.17 -8.49 24.25
N LYS A 268 -7.91 -8.59 24.66
CA LYS A 268 -6.76 -8.74 23.79
C LYS A 268 -6.78 -10.13 23.14
N GLN A 269 -6.72 -10.16 21.80
CA GLN A 269 -6.57 -11.36 21.01
C GLN A 269 -5.10 -11.63 20.68
N THR A 270 -4.34 -10.56 20.47
CA THR A 270 -2.93 -10.63 20.11
C THR A 270 -2.19 -9.46 20.73
N ASP A 271 -0.98 -9.73 21.22
CA ASP A 271 -0.03 -8.74 21.72
C ASP A 271 1.38 -9.22 21.35
N ASN A 272 1.99 -8.60 20.35
CA ASN A 272 3.27 -9.04 19.80
C ASN A 272 4.28 -7.89 19.76
N THR A 273 5.53 -8.24 20.04
CA THR A 273 6.68 -7.35 19.87
C THR A 273 7.61 -7.94 18.82
N ARG A 274 8.15 -7.10 17.96
CA ARG A 274 9.06 -7.52 16.88
C ARG A 274 10.20 -6.53 16.72
N GLY A 275 11.38 -7.08 16.41
CA GLY A 275 12.55 -6.34 15.93
C GLY A 275 12.95 -6.80 14.55
N ARG A 276 13.50 -5.89 13.72
CA ARG A 276 14.05 -6.19 12.40
C ARG A 276 15.29 -5.35 12.15
N ILE A 277 16.35 -6.00 11.66
CA ILE A 277 17.50 -5.35 11.06
C ILE A 277 17.49 -5.73 9.58
N GLN A 278 17.59 -4.75 8.71
CA GLN A 278 17.71 -4.99 7.27
C GLN A 278 18.90 -4.22 6.72
N VAL A 279 19.64 -4.88 5.86
CA VAL A 279 20.72 -4.30 5.06
C VAL A 279 20.34 -4.48 3.61
N ALA A 280 20.27 -3.39 2.86
CA ALA A 280 19.93 -3.38 1.44
C ALA A 280 21.07 -2.79 0.64
N TYR A 281 21.53 -3.50 -0.36
CA TYR A 281 22.51 -3.05 -1.34
C TYR A 281 21.86 -2.99 -2.73
N THR A 282 22.00 -1.86 -3.40
CA THR A 282 21.48 -1.65 -4.77
C THR A 282 22.65 -1.60 -5.74
N PHE A 283 22.64 -2.42 -6.78
CA PHE A 283 23.67 -2.52 -7.82
C PHE A 283 23.53 -1.41 -8.87
#